data_65a41e8d4b877789d0e4200842ff6a4b
#
_entry.id   65a41e8d4b877789d0e4200842ff6a4b
#
_cell.length_a   1.000
_cell.length_b   1.000
_cell.length_c   1.000
_cell.angle_alpha   90.00
_cell.angle_beta   90.00
_cell.angle_gamma   90.00
#
_symmetry.space_group_name_H-M   'P 1'
#
loop_
_entity.id
_entity.type
_entity.pdbx_description
1 polymer ?
#
loop_
_entity_poly.entity_id
_entity_poly.type
_entity_poly.pdbx_seq_one_letter_code
_entity_poly.pdbx_strand_id
1 'polypeptide(L)'
;FRKSKIDILFPADPRRPEKNHILALRVGEELETRGWKVGITTLKKQPRTMVWDRMLAADVCLITSTRESGPLVAKEAIVCGCPVVAVNVGDLSEWMEVYPTEVSALADAIENRLQNGSEATLPQNCEVENVKTEWNSMLESL
;
A
#
# COMPACT_ATOMS: atom_id res chain seq x y z
N PHE A 1 6.24 19.18 15.16
CA PHE A 1 6.27 19.45 13.73
C PHE A 1 5.24 18.58 12.99
N ARG A 2 4.46 19.19 12.14
CA ARG A 2 3.43 18.49 11.39
C ARG A 2 3.82 18.39 9.92
N LYS A 3 3.86 17.18 9.40
CA LYS A 3 4.11 16.94 8.00
C LYS A 3 2.90 17.43 7.20
N SER A 4 3.14 18.27 6.17
CA SER A 4 2.05 18.82 5.35
C SER A 4 1.87 18.07 4.05
N LYS A 5 2.77 17.14 3.72
CA LYS A 5 2.76 16.38 2.47
C LYS A 5 2.61 14.89 2.74
N ILE A 6 1.81 14.22 1.91
CA ILE A 6 1.65 12.76 1.95
C ILE A 6 2.05 12.20 0.59
N ASP A 7 3.02 11.29 0.59
CA ASP A 7 3.40 10.54 -0.61
C ASP A 7 2.75 9.16 -0.55
N ILE A 8 1.77 8.94 -1.41
CA ILE A 8 1.03 7.69 -1.50
C ILE A 8 1.61 6.84 -2.61
N LEU A 9 1.93 5.58 -2.30
CA LEU A 9 2.28 4.60 -3.31
C LEU A 9 1.03 3.81 -3.69
N PHE A 10 0.65 3.89 -4.97
CA PHE A 10 -0.38 3.02 -5.54
C PHE A 10 0.37 1.86 -6.22
N PRO A 11 0.39 0.66 -5.62
CA PRO A 11 1.33 -0.39 -6.01
C PRO A 11 0.86 -1.22 -7.22
N ALA A 12 0.43 -0.55 -8.29
CA ALA A 12 -0.08 -1.22 -9.48
C ALA A 12 -0.02 -0.30 -10.70
N ASP A 13 -0.24 -0.89 -11.87
CA ASP A 13 -0.43 -0.13 -13.09
C ASP A 13 -1.84 0.48 -13.06
N PRO A 14 -1.97 1.81 -13.17
CA PRO A 14 -3.26 2.48 -13.09
C PRO A 14 -4.21 2.13 -14.25
N ARG A 15 -3.70 1.53 -15.31
CA ARG A 15 -4.51 1.11 -16.46
C ARG A 15 -5.27 -0.20 -16.21
N ARG A 16 -4.94 -0.94 -15.15
CA ARG A 16 -5.61 -2.19 -14.79
C ARG A 16 -6.88 -1.89 -14.00
N PRO A 17 -8.09 -2.12 -14.56
CA PRO A 17 -9.35 -1.71 -13.89
C PRO A 17 -9.56 -2.36 -12.53
N GLU A 18 -9.13 -3.61 -12.35
CA GLU A 18 -9.30 -4.34 -11.09
C GLU A 18 -8.49 -3.74 -9.94
N LYS A 19 -7.53 -2.88 -10.24
CA LYS A 19 -6.72 -2.20 -9.22
C LYS A 19 -7.40 -0.94 -8.67
N ASN A 20 -8.43 -0.46 -9.36
CA ASN A 20 -9.28 0.65 -8.90
C ASN A 20 -8.51 1.93 -8.61
N HIS A 21 -7.76 2.39 -9.58
CA HIS A 21 -6.97 3.62 -9.46
C HIS A 21 -7.85 4.86 -9.18
N ILE A 22 -9.08 4.86 -9.71
CA ILE A 22 -10.03 5.96 -9.50
C ILE A 22 -10.30 6.18 -8.01
N LEU A 23 -10.48 5.11 -7.25
CA LEU A 23 -10.69 5.23 -5.80
C LEU A 23 -9.47 5.86 -5.13
N ALA A 24 -8.26 5.43 -5.52
CA ALA A 24 -7.04 6.01 -4.97
C ALA A 24 -6.95 7.51 -5.24
N LEU A 25 -7.31 7.95 -6.45
CA LEU A 25 -7.33 9.37 -6.79
C LEU A 25 -8.33 10.15 -5.94
N ARG A 26 -9.50 9.57 -5.71
CA ARG A 26 -10.53 10.21 -4.87
C ARG A 26 -10.10 10.32 -3.41
N VAL A 27 -9.39 9.32 -2.91
CA VAL A 27 -8.82 9.38 -1.56
C VAL A 27 -7.80 10.51 -1.48
N GLY A 28 -6.95 10.66 -2.49
CA GLY A 28 -6.00 11.77 -2.57
C GLY A 28 -6.70 13.13 -2.58
N GLU A 29 -7.78 13.28 -3.33
CA GLU A 29 -8.56 14.51 -3.37
C GLU A 29 -9.17 14.83 -2.00
N GLU A 30 -9.68 13.82 -1.30
CA GLU A 30 -10.24 14.00 0.04
C GLU A 30 -9.16 14.49 1.02
N LEU A 31 -7.97 13.92 0.97
CA LEU A 31 -6.86 14.35 1.81
C LEU A 31 -6.44 15.79 1.49
N GLU A 32 -6.46 16.17 0.22
CA GLU A 32 -6.20 17.56 -0.17
C GLU A 32 -7.25 18.51 0.40
N THR A 33 -8.51 18.11 0.38
CA THR A 33 -9.60 18.87 1.01
C THR A 33 -9.35 19.07 2.50
N ARG A 34 -8.67 18.13 3.15
CA ARG A 34 -8.33 18.21 4.58
C ARG A 34 -7.05 19.01 4.85
N GLY A 35 -6.44 19.59 3.81
CA GLY A 35 -5.28 20.46 3.95
C GLY A 35 -3.93 19.82 3.66
N TRP A 36 -3.90 18.55 3.21
CA TRP A 36 -2.66 17.88 2.85
C TRP A 36 -2.27 18.17 1.41
N LYS A 37 -0.97 18.17 1.15
CA LYS A 37 -0.45 18.08 -0.22
C LYS A 37 -0.23 16.61 -0.53
N VAL A 38 -0.80 16.12 -1.60
CA VAL A 38 -0.78 14.69 -1.89
C VAL A 38 -0.06 14.42 -3.22
N GLY A 39 0.90 13.52 -3.17
CA GLY A 39 1.50 12.95 -4.37
C GLY A 39 1.14 11.47 -4.44
N ILE A 40 0.78 10.97 -5.63
CA ILE A 40 0.51 9.56 -5.85
C ILE A 40 1.48 9.02 -6.89
N THR A 41 2.25 8.01 -6.49
CA THR A 41 3.18 7.32 -7.38
C THR A 41 2.60 5.96 -7.72
N THR A 42 2.63 5.60 -9.01
CA THR A 42 2.15 4.31 -9.48
C THR A 42 3.32 3.41 -9.86
N LEU A 43 3.08 2.10 -9.93
CA LEU A 43 4.08 1.12 -10.36
C LEU A 43 3.68 0.52 -11.71
N LYS A 44 4.40 0.89 -12.76
CA LYS A 44 4.26 0.30 -14.10
C LYS A 44 5.54 -0.47 -14.38
N LYS A 45 5.44 -1.75 -14.70
CA LYS A 45 6.59 -2.57 -15.19
C LYS A 45 7.97 -2.07 -14.75
N GLN A 46 8.19 -1.94 -13.47
CA GLN A 46 9.46 -1.45 -12.93
C GLN A 46 10.30 -2.61 -12.39
N PRO A 47 11.63 -2.50 -12.43
CA PRO A 47 12.50 -3.47 -11.75
C PRO A 47 12.16 -3.56 -10.27
N ARG A 48 12.33 -4.73 -9.66
CA ARG A 48 12.02 -4.95 -8.24
C ARG A 48 12.80 -4.02 -7.32
N THR A 49 14.04 -3.69 -7.67
CA THR A 49 14.84 -2.75 -6.88
C THR A 49 14.18 -1.37 -6.81
N MET A 50 13.57 -0.92 -7.91
CA MET A 50 12.83 0.34 -7.90
C MET A 50 11.55 0.26 -7.08
N VAL A 51 10.88 -0.90 -7.07
CA VAL A 51 9.70 -1.11 -6.23
C VAL A 51 10.05 -0.91 -4.76
N TRP A 52 11.15 -1.50 -4.31
CA TRP A 52 11.61 -1.32 -2.93
C TRP A 52 11.95 0.14 -2.62
N ASP A 53 12.64 0.82 -3.54
CA ASP A 53 12.98 2.24 -3.36
C ASP A 53 11.70 3.09 -3.23
N ARG A 54 10.68 2.79 -4.03
CA ARG A 54 9.39 3.48 -3.96
C ARG A 54 8.69 3.23 -2.62
N MET A 55 8.74 1.99 -2.13
CA MET A 55 8.14 1.65 -0.83
C MET A 55 8.85 2.36 0.31
N LEU A 56 10.17 2.43 0.26
CA LEU A 56 10.96 3.12 1.29
C LEU A 56 10.71 4.63 1.27
N ALA A 57 10.43 5.20 0.11
CA ALA A 57 10.20 6.64 -0.03
C ALA A 57 8.75 7.06 0.25
N ALA A 58 7.80 6.14 0.20
CA ALA A 58 6.39 6.45 0.37
C ALA A 58 6.01 6.58 1.85
N ASP A 59 5.03 7.42 2.13
CA ASP A 59 4.46 7.54 3.48
C ASP A 59 3.42 6.45 3.75
N VAL A 60 2.74 5.97 2.71
CA VAL A 60 1.73 4.93 2.82
C VAL A 60 1.57 4.22 1.48
N CYS A 61 1.32 2.91 1.54
CA CYS A 61 0.96 2.10 0.39
C CYS A 61 -0.55 1.89 0.42
N LEU A 62 -1.26 2.34 -0.60
CA LEU A 62 -2.72 2.30 -0.66
C LEU A 62 -3.18 1.24 -1.67
N ILE A 63 -3.89 0.24 -1.17
CA ILE A 63 -4.43 -0.86 -1.97
C ILE A 63 -5.94 -0.71 -2.07
N THR A 64 -6.43 -0.42 -3.28
CA THR A 64 -7.85 -0.18 -3.55
C THR A 64 -8.47 -1.23 -4.47
N SER A 65 -7.79 -2.32 -4.71
CA SER A 65 -8.19 -3.37 -5.65
C SER A 65 -9.58 -3.93 -5.36
N THR A 66 -10.32 -4.27 -6.40
CA THR A 66 -11.62 -4.92 -6.27
C THR A 66 -11.48 -6.42 -6.07
N ARG A 67 -10.34 -6.99 -6.45
CA ARG A 67 -10.04 -8.41 -6.26
C ARG A 67 -8.54 -8.65 -6.26
N GLU A 68 -8.12 -9.49 -5.36
CA GLU A 68 -6.73 -9.93 -5.23
C GLU A 68 -6.74 -11.35 -4.68
N SER A 69 -5.64 -12.07 -4.92
CA SER A 69 -5.47 -13.43 -4.43
C SER A 69 -4.18 -13.47 -3.60
N GLY A 70 -4.25 -13.05 -2.33
CA GLY A 70 -3.08 -13.00 -1.45
C GLY A 70 -2.05 -11.98 -1.93
N PRO A 71 -2.35 -10.67 -1.90
CA PRO A 71 -1.47 -9.67 -2.52
C PRO A 71 -0.10 -9.59 -1.85
N LEU A 72 0.91 -10.10 -2.55
CA LEU A 72 2.29 -10.10 -2.08
C LEU A 72 2.81 -8.68 -1.83
N VAL A 73 2.33 -7.71 -2.61
CA VAL A 73 2.78 -6.32 -2.50
C VAL A 73 2.53 -5.72 -1.12
N ALA A 74 1.44 -6.12 -0.45
CA ALA A 74 1.16 -5.64 0.91
C ALA A 74 2.21 -6.16 1.90
N LYS A 75 2.59 -7.43 1.77
CA LYS A 75 3.62 -8.04 2.62
C LYS A 75 4.98 -7.40 2.38
N GLU A 76 5.29 -7.11 1.13
CA GLU A 76 6.54 -6.44 0.76
C GLU A 76 6.62 -5.04 1.37
N ALA A 77 5.53 -4.29 1.32
CA ALA A 77 5.48 -2.95 1.89
C ALA A 77 5.73 -2.98 3.40
N ILE A 78 5.13 -3.95 4.10
CA ILE A 78 5.34 -4.11 5.54
C ILE A 78 6.81 -4.43 5.84
N VAL A 79 7.43 -5.31 5.08
CA VAL A 79 8.85 -5.65 5.25
C VAL A 79 9.73 -4.42 5.06
N CYS A 80 9.38 -3.54 4.12
CA CYS A 80 10.10 -2.29 3.88
C CYS A 80 9.79 -1.22 4.93
N GLY A 81 8.89 -1.48 5.87
CA GLY A 81 8.48 -0.50 6.86
C GLY A 81 7.51 0.55 6.35
N CYS A 82 6.90 0.33 5.19
CA CYS A 82 5.91 1.24 4.61
C CYS A 82 4.52 0.88 5.16
N PRO A 83 3.82 1.80 5.84
CA PRO A 83 2.47 1.52 6.30
C PRO A 83 1.54 1.17 5.14
N VAL A 84 0.63 0.23 5.36
CA VAL A 84 -0.34 -0.20 4.34
C VAL A 84 -1.75 0.15 4.77
N VAL A 85 -2.51 0.78 3.88
CA VAL A 85 -3.95 0.97 4.02
C VAL A 85 -4.60 0.26 2.85
N ALA A 86 -5.50 -0.67 3.14
CA ALA A 86 -6.09 -1.53 2.11
C ALA A 86 -7.57 -1.77 2.35
N VAL A 87 -8.31 -1.92 1.25
CA VAL A 87 -9.67 -2.44 1.31
C VAL A 87 -9.64 -3.94 1.55
N ASN A 88 -10.79 -4.54 1.88
CA ASN A 88 -10.87 -5.98 2.19
C ASN A 88 -10.80 -6.80 0.90
N VAL A 89 -9.58 -7.21 0.53
CA VAL A 89 -9.35 -8.05 -0.66
C VAL A 89 -8.38 -9.18 -0.32
N GLY A 90 -8.53 -10.31 -1.00
CA GLY A 90 -7.67 -11.48 -0.78
C GLY A 90 -7.70 -11.93 0.68
N ASP A 91 -6.55 -12.26 1.22
CA ASP A 91 -6.39 -12.73 2.59
C ASP A 91 -6.00 -11.63 3.59
N LEU A 92 -6.06 -10.36 3.16
CA LEU A 92 -5.54 -9.26 3.98
C LEU A 92 -6.19 -9.17 5.36
N SER A 93 -7.50 -9.43 5.47
CA SER A 93 -8.20 -9.36 6.75
C SER A 93 -7.71 -10.40 7.77
N GLU A 94 -6.98 -11.41 7.33
CA GLU A 94 -6.46 -12.46 8.21
C GLU A 94 -5.25 -11.99 9.02
N TRP A 95 -4.57 -10.92 8.59
CA TRP A 95 -3.32 -10.51 9.22
C TRP A 95 -3.13 -8.99 9.29
N MET A 96 -4.07 -8.21 8.84
CA MET A 96 -4.04 -6.75 9.01
C MET A 96 -5.46 -6.19 9.04
N GLU A 97 -5.59 -4.99 9.57
CA GLU A 97 -6.86 -4.28 9.53
C GLU A 97 -7.15 -3.84 8.11
N VAL A 98 -8.37 -4.06 7.65
CA VAL A 98 -8.85 -3.63 6.34
C VAL A 98 -10.02 -2.67 6.51
N TYR A 99 -10.32 -1.89 5.46
CA TYR A 99 -11.27 -0.79 5.53
C TYR A 99 -12.33 -0.92 4.45
N PRO A 100 -13.50 -0.30 4.65
CA PRO A 100 -14.54 -0.27 3.62
C PRO A 100 -14.03 0.43 2.36
N THR A 101 -14.64 0.11 1.22
CA THR A 101 -14.37 0.75 -0.07
C THR A 101 -15.05 2.12 -0.10
N GLU A 102 -14.63 3.01 0.79
CA GLU A 102 -15.18 4.35 0.96
C GLU A 102 -14.06 5.36 1.09
N VAL A 103 -14.20 6.50 0.40
CA VAL A 103 -13.17 7.53 0.35
C VAL A 103 -12.82 8.06 1.74
N SER A 104 -13.84 8.43 2.52
CA SER A 104 -13.60 9.00 3.85
C SER A 104 -12.96 8.02 4.80
N ALA A 105 -13.38 6.74 4.76
CA ALA A 105 -12.80 5.71 5.62
C ALA A 105 -11.32 5.47 5.30
N LEU A 106 -10.98 5.44 4.03
CA LEU A 106 -9.59 5.26 3.61
C LEU A 106 -8.73 6.48 3.94
N ALA A 107 -9.26 7.67 3.77
CA ALA A 107 -8.55 8.90 4.15
C ALA A 107 -8.30 8.96 5.66
N ASP A 108 -9.31 8.60 6.47
CA ASP A 108 -9.16 8.50 7.92
C ASP A 108 -8.06 7.51 8.30
N ALA A 109 -8.05 6.36 7.64
CA ALA A 109 -7.06 5.31 7.88
C ALA A 109 -5.64 5.80 7.56
N ILE A 110 -5.47 6.52 6.47
CA ILE A 110 -4.17 7.07 6.08
C ILE A 110 -3.69 8.06 7.14
N GLU A 111 -4.53 8.99 7.55
CA GLU A 111 -4.17 9.95 8.59
C GLU A 111 -3.78 9.25 9.89
N ASN A 112 -4.53 8.22 10.27
CA ASN A 112 -4.25 7.45 11.48
C ASN A 112 -2.89 6.74 11.39
N ARG A 113 -2.57 6.14 10.25
CA ARG A 113 -1.28 5.47 10.05
C ARG A 113 -0.10 6.43 10.14
N LEU A 114 -0.26 7.64 9.62
CA LEU A 114 0.79 8.66 9.69
C LEU A 114 1.05 9.13 11.12
N GLN A 115 0.02 9.16 11.94
CA GLN A 115 0.13 9.61 13.33
C GLN A 115 0.59 8.49 14.27
N ASN A 116 0.14 7.26 14.06
CA ASN A 116 0.30 6.16 15.01
C ASN A 116 1.17 5.00 14.49
N GLY A 117 1.64 5.09 13.26
CA GLY A 117 2.45 4.04 12.65
C GLY A 117 1.62 2.83 12.20
N SER A 118 2.30 1.79 11.75
CA SER A 118 1.66 0.58 11.24
C SER A 118 1.40 -0.41 12.37
N GLU A 119 0.18 -0.97 12.40
CA GLU A 119 -0.21 -2.03 13.34
C GLU A 119 -0.28 -3.40 12.66
N ALA A 120 0.04 -3.47 11.37
CA ALA A 120 -0.02 -4.71 10.61
C ALA A 120 1.04 -5.70 11.08
N THR A 121 0.65 -6.96 11.24
CA THR A 121 1.55 -8.05 11.56
C THR A 121 1.46 -9.11 10.46
N LEU A 122 2.61 -9.64 10.06
CA LEU A 122 2.63 -10.71 9.07
C LEU A 122 2.05 -12.00 9.67
N PRO A 123 1.37 -12.83 8.85
CA PRO A 123 0.89 -14.13 9.33
C PRO A 123 2.05 -15.01 9.76
N GLN A 124 1.78 -15.96 10.66
CA GLN A 124 2.81 -16.87 11.19
C GLN A 124 3.51 -17.68 10.09
N ASN A 125 2.77 -18.03 9.04
CA ASN A 125 3.31 -18.75 7.89
C ASN A 125 3.94 -17.82 6.84
N CYS A 126 4.06 -16.54 7.14
CA CYS A 126 4.63 -15.55 6.25
C CYS A 126 5.58 -14.66 7.04
N GLU A 127 6.63 -15.28 7.56
CA GLU A 127 7.67 -14.55 8.30
C GLU A 127 8.46 -13.66 7.34
N VAL A 128 9.13 -12.65 7.89
CA VAL A 128 9.97 -11.73 7.12
C VAL A 128 10.97 -12.50 6.25
N GLU A 129 11.57 -13.56 6.79
CA GLU A 129 12.52 -14.39 6.04
C GLU A 129 11.86 -15.06 4.82
N ASN A 130 10.63 -15.54 4.97
CA ASN A 130 9.91 -16.14 3.86
C ASN A 130 9.59 -15.14 2.75
N VAL A 131 9.20 -13.93 3.13
CA VAL A 131 8.92 -12.86 2.16
C VAL A 131 10.20 -12.50 1.42
N LYS A 132 11.32 -12.37 2.12
CA LYS A 132 12.61 -12.08 1.51
C LYS A 132 13.04 -13.19 0.55
N THR A 133 12.78 -14.46 0.90
CA THR A 133 13.08 -15.59 0.05
C THR A 133 12.25 -15.56 -1.23
N GLU A 134 10.96 -15.26 -1.13
CA GLU A 134 10.09 -15.11 -2.29
C GLU A 134 10.59 -13.99 -3.20
N TRP A 135 11.00 -12.87 -2.64
CA TRP A 135 11.59 -11.77 -3.39
C TRP A 135 12.82 -12.21 -4.17
N ASN A 136 13.74 -12.86 -3.49
CA ASN A 136 14.99 -13.32 -4.11
C ASN A 136 14.72 -14.29 -5.25
N SER A 137 13.76 -15.21 -5.06
CA SER A 137 13.35 -16.13 -6.11
C SER A 137 12.79 -15.40 -7.33
N MET A 138 11.99 -14.36 -7.10
CA MET A 138 11.44 -13.55 -8.18
C MET A 138 12.54 -12.80 -8.93
N LEU A 139 13.51 -12.25 -8.22
CA LEU A 139 14.65 -11.57 -8.83
C LEU A 139 15.49 -12.51 -9.68
N GLU A 140 15.72 -13.73 -9.21
CA GLU A 140 16.50 -14.74 -9.95
C GLU A 140 15.78 -15.21 -11.22
N SER A 141 14.45 -15.15 -11.25
CA SER A 141 13.67 -15.58 -12.42
C SER A 141 13.52 -14.50 -13.49
N LEU A 142 14.00 -13.31 -13.24
CA LEU A 142 14.00 -12.23 -14.23
C LEU A 142 15.19 -12.37 -15.23
#